data_2fe56eab90609f4fdb000588a9e7ad72
#
_entry.id   2fe56eab90609f4fdb000588a9e7ad72
#
_cell.length_a   1.000
_cell.length_b   1.000
_cell.length_c   1.000
_cell.angle_alpha   90.00
_cell.angle_beta   90.00
_cell.angle_gamma   90.00
#
_symmetry.space_group_name_H-M   'P 1'
#
loop_
_entity.id
_entity.type
_entity.pdbx_description
1 polymer ?
#
loop_
_entity_poly.entity_id
_entity_poly.type
_entity_poly.pdbx_seq_one_letter_code
_entity_poly.pdbx_strand_id
1 'polypeptide(L)'
;RIERQDMLVNLHVKNLALIEEENIDFDEGLNILSGETGAGKSIILGSINAALGSKTSPDFIRSGCEYGLSEITFAIPEDKIERIKELGVISCDDGELVISRKIMANRSQIKVNGQSFTSAQTRVLAHELIDIHGQHDNQLLMDESNHLSVIDDYDNSINPLLDSYKECYKEYTICKKAYESLSGDDESRIKEMAFLQYEINELESA
;
A
#
# COMPACT_ATOMS: atom_id res chain seq x y z
N ARG A 1 19.11 -3.17 22.47
CA ARG A 1 19.16 -2.96 21.01
C ARG A 1 17.92 -2.14 20.68
N ILE A 2 18.10 -0.91 20.28
CA ILE A 2 17.01 -0.11 19.69
C ILE A 2 16.76 -0.76 18.34
N GLU A 3 15.57 -1.35 18.18
CA GLU A 3 15.13 -1.84 16.87
C GLU A 3 15.13 -0.67 15.91
N ARG A 4 15.86 -0.77 14.83
CA ARG A 4 15.84 0.23 13.77
C ARG A 4 14.44 0.21 13.19
N GLN A 5 13.70 1.27 13.38
CA GLN A 5 12.44 1.51 12.68
C GLN A 5 12.74 1.98 11.26
N ASP A 6 11.80 1.79 10.34
CA ASP A 6 11.89 2.40 9.01
C ASP A 6 12.12 3.90 9.19
N MET A 7 13.12 4.44 8.54
CA MET A 7 13.49 5.82 8.69
C MET A 7 13.59 6.51 7.33
N LEU A 8 12.87 7.62 7.19
CA LEU A 8 13.11 8.55 6.10
C LEU A 8 14.47 9.21 6.31
N VAL A 9 15.42 8.95 5.41
CA VAL A 9 16.80 9.43 5.51
C VAL A 9 16.99 10.72 4.73
N ASN A 10 16.44 10.78 3.53
CA ASN A 10 16.67 11.91 2.63
C ASN A 10 15.45 12.21 1.76
N LEU A 11 15.24 13.48 1.48
CA LEU A 11 14.29 13.99 0.48
C LEU A 11 15.03 14.89 -0.49
N HIS A 12 15.10 14.53 -1.74
CA HIS A 12 15.56 15.37 -2.84
C HIS A 12 14.40 15.84 -3.70
N VAL A 13 14.28 17.13 -3.86
CA VAL A 13 13.21 17.79 -4.62
C VAL A 13 13.81 18.70 -5.68
N LYS A 14 13.31 18.60 -6.91
CA LYS A 14 13.76 19.47 -8.00
C LYS A 14 12.58 19.93 -8.85
N ASN A 15 12.54 21.23 -9.15
CA ASN A 15 11.54 21.88 -10.00
C ASN A 15 10.09 21.61 -9.56
N LEU A 16 9.81 21.67 -8.27
CA LEU A 16 8.46 21.53 -7.73
C LEU A 16 7.98 22.82 -7.08
N ALA A 17 6.88 23.34 -7.53
CA ALA A 17 6.25 24.58 -7.07
C ALA A 17 7.27 25.74 -6.99
N LEU A 18 7.63 26.21 -5.80
CA LEU A 18 8.60 27.29 -5.60
C LEU A 18 10.04 26.78 -5.43
N ILE A 19 10.23 25.47 -5.26
CA ILE A 19 11.54 24.86 -5.06
C ILE A 19 12.21 24.64 -6.41
N GLU A 20 13.40 25.19 -6.56
CA GLU A 20 14.26 24.91 -7.71
C GLU A 20 14.98 23.58 -7.52
N GLU A 21 15.76 23.47 -6.44
CA GLU A 21 16.38 22.22 -6.01
C GLU A 21 16.68 22.30 -4.51
N GLU A 22 16.27 21.27 -3.78
CA GLU A 22 16.52 21.14 -2.34
C GLU A 22 16.84 19.68 -2.01
N ASN A 23 17.77 19.51 -1.07
CA ASN A 23 18.14 18.23 -0.52
C ASN A 23 18.07 18.31 0.99
N ILE A 24 17.22 17.51 1.61
CA ILE A 24 16.93 17.54 3.03
C ILE A 24 17.29 16.18 3.62
N ASP A 25 18.26 16.17 4.52
CA ASP A 25 18.62 15.01 5.30
C ASP A 25 17.82 14.99 6.60
N PHE A 26 17.35 13.81 6.99
CA PHE A 26 16.62 13.58 8.24
C PHE A 26 17.49 12.75 9.18
N ASP A 27 17.57 13.20 10.42
CA ASP A 27 18.25 12.49 11.50
C ASP A 27 17.29 11.55 12.24
N GLU A 28 17.84 10.63 13.03
CA GLU A 28 17.04 9.80 13.92
C GLU A 28 16.28 10.66 14.95
N GLY A 29 15.03 10.28 15.22
CA GLY A 29 14.18 10.94 16.19
C GLY A 29 13.34 12.09 15.62
N LEU A 30 13.20 13.18 16.36
CA LEU A 30 12.32 14.29 16.01
C LEU A 30 12.98 15.29 15.08
N ASN A 31 12.51 15.40 13.85
CA ASN A 31 12.92 16.42 12.88
C ASN A 31 11.86 17.54 12.83
N ILE A 32 12.25 18.78 13.07
CA ILE A 32 11.37 19.94 13.12
C ILE A 32 11.58 20.85 11.91
N LEU A 33 10.58 20.94 11.05
CA LEU A 33 10.56 21.90 9.95
C LEU A 33 9.92 23.21 10.42
N SER A 34 10.75 24.24 10.62
CA SER A 34 10.28 25.58 10.98
C SER A 34 10.36 26.52 9.78
N GLY A 35 9.51 27.54 9.74
CA GLY A 35 9.50 28.54 8.68
C GLY A 35 8.25 29.41 8.73
N GLU A 36 8.34 30.60 8.16
CA GLU A 36 7.19 31.50 8.03
C GLU A 36 6.09 30.87 7.14
N THR A 37 4.86 31.32 7.33
CA THR A 37 3.62 30.71 6.86
C THR A 37 3.61 30.16 5.42
N GLY A 38 3.26 28.90 5.32
CA GLY A 38 2.43 28.35 4.25
C GLY A 38 3.15 27.67 3.10
N ALA A 39 4.07 28.29 2.41
CA ALA A 39 4.50 27.76 1.11
C ALA A 39 5.54 26.62 1.21
N GLY A 40 6.62 26.78 1.96
CA GLY A 40 7.72 25.80 1.97
C GLY A 40 7.38 24.47 2.60
N LYS A 41 6.79 24.48 3.80
CA LYS A 41 6.43 23.24 4.54
C LYS A 41 5.41 22.38 3.79
N SER A 42 4.39 23.02 3.23
CA SER A 42 3.37 22.32 2.45
C SER A 42 3.92 21.73 1.14
N ILE A 43 4.93 22.39 0.54
CA ILE A 43 5.56 21.87 -0.67
C ILE A 43 6.43 20.65 -0.33
N ILE A 44 7.16 20.68 0.78
CA ILE A 44 7.95 19.53 1.24
C ILE A 44 7.05 18.33 1.52
N LEU A 45 5.97 18.50 2.30
CA LEU A 45 5.01 17.44 2.56
C LEU A 45 4.31 16.97 1.26
N GLY A 46 3.96 17.91 0.38
CA GLY A 46 3.41 17.60 -0.94
C GLY A 46 4.38 16.82 -1.82
N SER A 47 5.69 17.08 -1.72
CA SER A 47 6.72 16.36 -2.45
C SER A 47 6.88 14.93 -1.94
N ILE A 48 6.86 14.72 -0.62
CA ILE A 48 6.84 13.38 -0.01
C ILE A 48 5.61 12.60 -0.50
N ASN A 49 4.41 13.18 -0.36
CA ASN A 49 3.17 12.57 -0.83
C ASN A 49 3.20 12.26 -2.33
N ALA A 50 3.78 13.15 -3.12
CA ALA A 50 3.95 12.93 -4.56
C ALA A 50 4.80 11.70 -4.83
N ALA A 51 5.97 11.56 -4.21
CA ALA A 51 6.84 10.40 -4.37
C ALA A 51 6.13 9.09 -3.95
N LEU A 52 5.33 9.12 -2.88
CA LEU A 52 4.57 8.00 -2.34
C LEU A 52 3.32 7.60 -3.15
N GLY A 53 3.13 8.17 -4.34
CA GLY A 53 2.09 7.73 -5.27
C GLY A 53 0.76 8.49 -5.17
N SER A 54 0.69 9.59 -4.41
CA SER A 54 -0.49 10.46 -4.39
C SER A 54 -0.77 11.11 -5.75
N LYS A 55 -2.02 11.53 -5.98
CA LYS A 55 -2.36 12.25 -7.20
C LYS A 55 -1.61 13.59 -7.24
N THR A 56 -0.99 13.88 -8.37
CA THR A 56 -0.29 15.15 -8.60
C THR A 56 -0.90 15.88 -9.79
N SER A 57 -1.04 17.21 -9.68
CA SER A 57 -1.41 18.08 -10.79
C SER A 57 -0.13 18.49 -11.55
N PRO A 58 -0.21 18.73 -12.88
CA PRO A 58 0.87 19.37 -13.62
C PRO A 58 1.29 20.74 -13.06
N ASP A 59 0.36 21.43 -12.40
CA ASP A 59 0.63 22.73 -11.73
C ASP A 59 1.62 22.61 -10.57
N PHE A 60 1.91 21.41 -10.12
CA PHE A 60 2.93 21.15 -9.11
C PHE A 60 4.36 21.29 -9.68
N ILE A 61 4.51 21.30 -11.01
CA ILE A 61 5.78 21.57 -11.67
C ILE A 61 6.07 23.07 -11.61
N ARG A 62 7.30 23.46 -11.31
CA ARG A 62 7.78 24.84 -11.31
C ARG A 62 7.55 25.47 -12.69
N SER A 63 7.03 26.69 -12.73
CA SER A 63 6.80 27.43 -13.95
C SER A 63 8.09 27.57 -14.78
N GLY A 64 8.01 27.24 -16.07
CA GLY A 64 9.16 27.27 -16.99
C GLY A 64 10.00 26.00 -17.01
N CYS A 65 9.66 24.97 -16.21
CA CYS A 65 10.35 23.69 -16.21
C CYS A 65 9.53 22.62 -16.96
N GLU A 66 10.24 21.70 -17.63
CA GLU A 66 9.61 20.61 -18.37
C GLU A 66 9.18 19.46 -17.46
N TYR A 67 9.82 19.31 -16.29
CA TYR A 67 9.52 18.27 -15.32
C TYR A 67 9.84 18.71 -13.89
N GLY A 68 9.16 18.08 -12.95
CA GLY A 68 9.50 18.09 -11.53
C GLY A 68 9.96 16.70 -11.08
N LEU A 69 10.82 16.65 -10.08
CA LEU A 69 11.33 15.42 -9.46
C LEU A 69 11.13 15.48 -7.96
N SER A 70 10.61 14.40 -7.39
CA SER A 70 10.68 14.13 -5.95
C SER A 70 11.26 12.75 -5.74
N GLU A 71 12.31 12.68 -4.94
CA GLU A 71 13.00 11.44 -4.62
C GLU A 71 13.14 11.35 -3.09
N ILE A 72 12.79 10.21 -2.54
CA ILE A 72 12.88 9.92 -1.11
C ILE A 72 13.66 8.65 -0.90
N THR A 73 14.50 8.66 0.15
CA THR A 73 15.31 7.52 0.55
C THR A 73 14.93 7.09 1.96
N PHE A 74 14.67 5.80 2.12
CA PHE A 74 14.40 5.16 3.39
C PHE A 74 15.53 4.20 3.76
N ALA A 75 15.88 4.15 5.04
CA ALA A 75 16.65 3.06 5.61
C ALA A 75 15.67 1.98 6.07
N ILE A 76 15.85 0.76 5.58
CA ILE A 76 14.98 -0.39 5.87
C ILE A 76 15.72 -1.35 6.81
N PRO A 77 15.16 -1.70 7.96
CA PRO A 77 15.73 -2.70 8.85
C PRO A 77 15.70 -4.10 8.22
N GLU A 78 16.64 -4.95 8.61
CA GLU A 78 16.84 -6.28 8.00
C GLU A 78 15.59 -7.18 8.09
N ASP A 79 14.83 -7.08 9.18
CA ASP A 79 13.61 -7.86 9.42
C ASP A 79 12.46 -7.50 8.47
N LYS A 80 12.47 -6.30 7.88
CA LYS A 80 11.44 -5.86 6.92
C LYS A 80 11.82 -6.08 5.45
N ILE A 81 13.07 -6.38 5.15
CA ILE A 81 13.55 -6.55 3.77
C ILE A 81 12.73 -7.60 3.01
N GLU A 82 12.46 -8.75 3.62
CA GLU A 82 11.65 -9.81 2.99
C GLU A 82 10.23 -9.32 2.68
N ARG A 83 9.62 -8.57 3.59
CA ARG A 83 8.29 -8.00 3.38
C ARG A 83 8.26 -7.00 2.22
N ILE A 84 9.30 -6.17 2.10
CA ILE A 84 9.46 -5.22 1.00
C ILE A 84 9.65 -5.96 -0.34
N LYS A 85 10.39 -7.08 -0.35
CA LYS A 85 10.55 -7.92 -1.54
C LYS A 85 9.23 -8.57 -1.98
N GLU A 86 8.40 -9.03 -1.03
CA GLU A 86 7.06 -9.56 -1.33
C GLU A 86 6.15 -8.53 -2.04
N LEU A 87 6.35 -7.24 -1.76
CA LEU A 87 5.64 -6.15 -2.42
C LEU A 87 6.17 -5.83 -3.83
N GLY A 88 7.15 -6.60 -4.31
CA GLY A 88 7.66 -6.54 -5.67
C GLY A 88 8.95 -5.72 -5.85
N VAL A 89 9.62 -5.30 -4.77
CA VAL A 89 10.92 -4.62 -4.84
C VAL A 89 12.03 -5.66 -4.94
N ILE A 90 12.69 -5.75 -6.09
CA ILE A 90 13.68 -6.80 -6.37
C ILE A 90 15.04 -6.51 -5.71
N SER A 91 15.43 -5.24 -5.63
CA SER A 91 16.75 -4.82 -5.15
C SER A 91 16.61 -3.97 -3.90
N CYS A 92 16.74 -4.60 -2.72
CA CYS A 92 16.71 -3.94 -1.41
C CYS A 92 17.72 -4.59 -0.44
N ASP A 93 18.79 -5.19 -0.98
CA ASP A 93 19.73 -5.98 -0.18
C ASP A 93 20.64 -5.11 0.70
N ASP A 94 20.85 -3.85 0.31
CA ASP A 94 21.70 -2.88 1.04
C ASP A 94 20.95 -2.16 2.19
N GLY A 95 19.67 -2.50 2.40
CA GLY A 95 18.85 -1.84 3.41
C GLY A 95 18.45 -0.40 3.04
N GLU A 96 18.66 0.01 1.78
CA GLU A 96 18.21 1.30 1.25
C GLU A 96 17.07 1.12 0.25
N LEU A 97 16.06 1.96 0.38
CA LEU A 97 14.94 2.02 -0.55
C LEU A 97 14.77 3.45 -1.06
N VAL A 98 14.99 3.62 -2.36
CA VAL A 98 14.84 4.90 -3.04
C VAL A 98 13.57 4.90 -3.88
N ILE A 99 12.65 5.81 -3.58
CA ILE A 99 11.44 6.03 -4.37
C ILE A 99 11.57 7.37 -5.08
N SER A 100 11.62 7.35 -6.41
CA SER A 100 11.71 8.57 -7.20
C SER A 100 10.49 8.72 -8.11
N ARG A 101 9.95 9.92 -8.15
CA ARG A 101 8.86 10.29 -9.07
C ARG A 101 9.23 11.47 -9.93
N LYS A 102 9.26 11.23 -11.23
CA LYS A 102 9.37 12.28 -12.25
C LYS A 102 7.98 12.65 -12.75
N ILE A 103 7.60 13.91 -12.57
CA ILE A 103 6.31 14.47 -12.98
C ILE A 103 6.52 15.31 -14.23
N MET A 104 5.76 15.07 -15.27
CA MET A 104 5.76 15.78 -16.53
C MET A 104 4.33 16.23 -16.86
N ALA A 105 4.15 17.16 -17.77
CA ALA A 105 2.84 17.75 -18.10
C ALA A 105 1.75 16.68 -18.39
N ASN A 106 2.08 15.61 -19.11
CA ASN A 106 1.10 14.62 -19.57
C ASN A 106 1.27 13.24 -18.93
N ARG A 107 2.30 13.03 -18.13
CA ARG A 107 2.60 11.73 -17.51
C ARG A 107 3.44 11.90 -16.26
N SER A 108 3.37 10.89 -15.38
CA SER A 108 4.36 10.75 -14.31
C SER A 108 4.94 9.33 -14.31
N GLN A 109 6.17 9.22 -13.90
CA GLN A 109 6.88 7.96 -13.79
C GLN A 109 7.38 7.80 -12.37
N ILE A 110 7.09 6.67 -11.77
CA ILE A 110 7.59 6.30 -10.43
C ILE A 110 8.58 5.15 -10.60
N LYS A 111 9.68 5.24 -9.89
CA LYS A 111 10.67 4.17 -9.80
C LYS A 111 10.99 3.89 -8.34
N VAL A 112 11.14 2.62 -8.01
CA VAL A 112 11.60 2.13 -6.70
C VAL A 112 12.88 1.34 -6.95
N ASN A 113 14.00 1.78 -6.39
CA ASN A 113 15.33 1.26 -6.67
C ASN A 113 15.58 1.04 -8.18
N GLY A 114 15.20 2.05 -9.00
CA GLY A 114 15.34 1.99 -10.46
C GLY A 114 14.27 1.21 -11.22
N GLN A 115 13.47 0.39 -10.54
CA GLN A 115 12.39 -0.41 -11.11
C GLN A 115 11.11 0.44 -11.25
N SER A 116 10.40 0.30 -12.38
CA SER A 116 9.15 1.04 -12.62
C SER A 116 8.00 0.50 -11.78
N PHE A 117 7.32 1.39 -11.06
CA PHE A 117 6.16 1.08 -10.23
C PHE A 117 4.95 1.90 -10.67
N THR A 118 3.76 1.35 -10.45
CA THR A 118 2.50 2.10 -10.59
C THR A 118 2.21 2.89 -9.31
N SER A 119 1.40 3.95 -9.41
CA SER A 119 0.98 4.71 -8.22
C SER A 119 0.22 3.86 -7.19
N ALA A 120 -0.47 2.81 -7.63
CA ALA A 120 -1.17 1.90 -6.73
C ALA A 120 -0.18 1.03 -5.94
N GLN A 121 0.79 0.41 -6.61
CA GLN A 121 1.85 -0.37 -5.96
C GLN A 121 2.67 0.49 -5.00
N THR A 122 3.03 1.71 -5.42
CA THR A 122 3.79 2.63 -4.56
C THR A 122 3.02 3.02 -3.30
N ARG A 123 1.70 3.18 -3.37
CA ARG A 123 0.88 3.46 -2.17
C ARG A 123 0.85 2.28 -1.20
N VAL A 124 0.74 1.05 -1.71
CA VAL A 124 0.81 -0.15 -0.85
C VAL A 124 2.17 -0.21 -0.15
N LEU A 125 3.26 0.03 -0.89
CA LEU A 125 4.60 0.09 -0.33
C LEU A 125 4.74 1.22 0.71
N ALA A 126 4.19 2.40 0.43
CA ALA A 126 4.24 3.56 1.31
C ALA A 126 3.59 3.31 2.68
N HIS A 127 2.50 2.55 2.72
CA HIS A 127 1.84 2.17 3.99
C HIS A 127 2.71 1.31 4.90
N GLU A 128 3.66 0.57 4.35
CA GLU A 128 4.61 -0.22 5.14
C GLU A 128 5.80 0.63 5.64
N LEU A 129 6.05 1.79 5.02
CA LEU A 129 7.26 2.59 5.25
C LEU A 129 7.04 3.81 6.14
N ILE A 130 5.92 4.49 5.98
CA ILE A 130 5.67 5.78 6.61
C ILE A 130 4.19 6.03 6.80
N ASP A 131 3.85 6.58 7.95
CA ASP A 131 2.52 7.11 8.22
C ASP A 131 2.54 8.64 8.16
N ILE A 132 1.66 9.23 7.35
CA ILE A 132 1.61 10.68 7.12
C ILE A 132 0.31 11.23 7.68
N HIS A 133 0.43 12.03 8.73
CA HIS A 133 -0.69 12.75 9.33
C HIS A 133 -0.74 14.19 8.78
N GLY A 134 -1.56 14.44 7.76
CA GLY A 134 -1.82 15.76 7.19
C GLY A 134 -3.06 16.43 7.79
N GLN A 135 -3.24 17.72 7.52
CA GLN A 135 -4.42 18.47 7.98
C GLN A 135 -5.75 17.92 7.42
N HIS A 136 -5.70 17.03 6.42
CA HIS A 136 -6.86 16.43 5.77
C HIS A 136 -6.79 14.90 5.66
N ASP A 137 -5.74 14.26 6.20
CA ASP A 137 -5.48 12.83 6.05
C ASP A 137 -5.44 12.11 7.39
N ASN A 138 -6.57 12.03 8.08
CA ASN A 138 -6.78 11.04 9.14
C ASN A 138 -7.23 9.70 8.49
N GLN A 139 -6.54 9.26 7.43
CA GLN A 139 -7.02 8.13 6.62
C GLN A 139 -7.00 6.82 7.40
N LEU A 140 -6.05 6.62 8.31
CA LEU A 140 -5.95 5.39 9.08
C LEU A 140 -7.14 5.19 10.01
N LEU A 141 -7.56 6.25 10.73
CA LEU A 141 -8.70 6.20 11.64
C LEU A 141 -10.05 6.49 10.96
N MET A 142 -10.05 7.05 9.74
CA MET A 142 -11.28 7.25 8.96
C MET A 142 -11.69 6.00 8.20
N ASP A 143 -10.79 5.06 7.98
CA ASP A 143 -11.10 3.76 7.41
C ASP A 143 -11.44 2.77 8.51
N GLU A 144 -12.74 2.44 8.62
CA GLU A 144 -13.25 1.49 9.62
C GLU A 144 -12.54 0.13 9.57
N SER A 145 -12.00 -0.27 8.42
CA SER A 145 -11.27 -1.53 8.25
C SER A 145 -9.97 -1.59 9.06
N ASN A 146 -9.38 -0.43 9.40
CA ASN A 146 -8.14 -0.34 10.15
C ASN A 146 -8.34 -0.27 11.68
N HIS A 147 -9.58 -0.05 12.16
CA HIS A 147 -9.82 0.16 13.59
C HIS A 147 -9.39 -1.04 14.44
N LEU A 148 -9.62 -2.27 13.95
CA LEU A 148 -9.23 -3.47 14.68
C LEU A 148 -7.70 -3.61 14.74
N SER A 149 -7.00 -3.37 13.64
CA SER A 149 -5.53 -3.47 13.62
C SER A 149 -4.87 -2.47 14.55
N VAL A 150 -5.37 -1.22 14.60
CA VAL A 150 -4.87 -0.20 15.53
C VAL A 150 -5.06 -0.61 16.99
N ILE A 151 -6.16 -1.31 17.33
CA ILE A 151 -6.39 -1.81 18.67
C ILE A 151 -5.49 -3.02 18.97
N ASP A 152 -5.34 -3.91 18.00
CA ASP A 152 -4.52 -5.11 18.13
C ASP A 152 -3.03 -4.77 18.27
N ASP A 153 -2.56 -3.72 17.62
CA ASP A 153 -1.17 -3.22 17.71
C ASP A 153 -0.82 -2.60 19.08
N TYR A 154 -1.83 -2.29 19.90
CA TYR A 154 -1.61 -1.75 21.26
C TYR A 154 -0.98 -2.78 22.21
N ASP A 155 -1.25 -4.08 22.01
CA ASP A 155 -0.69 -5.15 22.82
C ASP A 155 -0.21 -6.31 21.95
N ASN A 156 1.10 -6.37 21.72
CA ASN A 156 1.76 -7.41 20.91
C ASN A 156 1.53 -8.84 21.46
N SER A 157 1.05 -9.01 22.67
CA SER A 157 0.75 -10.33 23.26
C SER A 157 -0.41 -11.03 22.54
N ILE A 158 -1.23 -10.28 21.80
CA ILE A 158 -2.38 -10.82 21.05
C ILE A 158 -1.96 -11.50 19.73
N ASN A 159 -0.77 -11.16 19.17
CA ASN A 159 -0.32 -11.62 17.85
C ASN A 159 -0.34 -13.15 17.68
N PRO A 160 0.16 -13.97 18.64
CA PRO A 160 0.13 -15.42 18.50
C PRO A 160 -1.31 -15.99 18.46
N LEU A 161 -2.25 -15.36 19.20
CA LEU A 161 -3.64 -15.74 19.20
C LEU A 161 -4.33 -15.35 17.88
N LEU A 162 -3.97 -14.19 17.35
CA LEU A 162 -4.48 -13.67 16.08
C LEU A 162 -4.04 -14.56 14.91
N ASP A 163 -2.81 -15.02 14.90
CA ASP A 163 -2.28 -15.92 13.89
C ASP A 163 -2.98 -17.28 13.95
N SER A 164 -3.15 -17.85 15.14
CA SER A 164 -3.90 -19.09 15.33
C SER A 164 -5.36 -18.95 14.88
N TYR A 165 -6.00 -17.83 15.19
CA TYR A 165 -7.35 -17.52 14.74
C TYR A 165 -7.43 -17.42 13.21
N LYS A 166 -6.49 -16.73 12.56
CA LYS A 166 -6.44 -16.59 11.10
C LYS A 166 -6.33 -17.96 10.40
N GLU A 167 -5.51 -18.88 10.93
CA GLU A 167 -5.39 -20.23 10.41
C GLU A 167 -6.71 -21.00 10.52
N CYS A 168 -7.30 -21.05 11.70
CA CYS A 168 -8.60 -21.70 11.91
C CYS A 168 -9.71 -21.10 11.04
N TYR A 169 -9.74 -19.77 10.89
CA TYR A 169 -10.74 -19.09 10.05
C TYR A 169 -10.54 -19.41 8.57
N LYS A 170 -9.31 -19.54 8.11
CA LYS A 170 -8.99 -19.97 6.73
C LYS A 170 -9.49 -21.38 6.47
N GLU A 171 -9.24 -22.33 7.38
CA GLU A 171 -9.75 -23.70 7.29
C GLU A 171 -11.28 -23.74 7.30
N TYR A 172 -11.91 -23.00 8.22
CA TYR A 172 -13.37 -22.87 8.27
C TYR A 172 -13.93 -22.37 6.94
N THR A 173 -13.33 -21.34 6.36
CA THR A 173 -13.79 -20.76 5.10
C THR A 173 -13.68 -21.74 3.94
N ILE A 174 -12.62 -22.54 3.88
CA ILE A 174 -12.43 -23.60 2.88
C ILE A 174 -13.51 -24.68 3.05
N CYS A 175 -13.71 -25.19 4.27
CA CYS A 175 -14.71 -26.18 4.57
C CYS A 175 -16.14 -25.69 4.27
N LYS A 176 -16.42 -24.43 4.64
CA LYS A 176 -17.71 -23.80 4.36
C LYS A 176 -18.00 -23.71 2.85
N LYS A 177 -17.03 -23.26 2.05
CA LYS A 177 -17.17 -23.22 0.58
C LYS A 177 -17.37 -24.60 -0.03
N ALA A 178 -16.62 -25.61 0.45
CA ALA A 178 -16.77 -26.99 0.03
C ALA A 178 -18.18 -27.51 0.37
N TYR A 179 -18.68 -27.27 1.58
CA TYR A 179 -20.04 -27.63 2.00
C TYR A 179 -21.10 -26.93 1.14
N GLU A 180 -20.98 -25.63 0.92
CA GLU A 180 -21.92 -24.87 0.07
C GLU A 180 -21.91 -25.37 -1.39
N SER A 181 -20.75 -25.78 -1.92
CA SER A 181 -20.65 -26.38 -3.25
C SER A 181 -21.29 -27.76 -3.35
N LEU A 182 -21.30 -28.54 -2.26
CA LEU A 182 -21.93 -29.83 -2.18
C LEU A 182 -23.44 -29.75 -1.91
N SER A 183 -23.88 -28.73 -1.16
CA SER A 183 -25.29 -28.46 -0.87
C SER A 183 -26.00 -27.65 -1.96
N GLY A 184 -25.37 -27.53 -3.15
CA GLY A 184 -25.91 -26.79 -4.26
C GLY A 184 -27.32 -27.26 -4.61
N ASP A 185 -28.22 -26.30 -4.53
CA ASP A 185 -29.60 -26.24 -5.02
C ASP A 185 -30.34 -27.56 -5.10
N ASP A 186 -30.83 -28.06 -3.94
CA ASP A 186 -31.65 -29.25 -3.86
C ASP A 186 -32.88 -29.19 -4.82
N GLU A 187 -33.40 -27.98 -5.09
CA GLU A 187 -34.45 -27.80 -6.08
C GLU A 187 -33.98 -28.10 -7.51
N SER A 188 -32.77 -27.73 -7.89
CA SER A 188 -32.23 -28.01 -9.21
C SER A 188 -31.96 -29.49 -9.41
N ARG A 189 -31.45 -30.18 -8.39
CA ARG A 189 -31.24 -31.65 -8.39
C ARG A 189 -32.55 -32.41 -8.44
N ILE A 190 -33.57 -31.98 -7.70
CA ILE A 190 -34.92 -32.59 -7.73
C ILE A 190 -35.53 -32.43 -9.12
N LYS A 191 -35.41 -31.26 -9.75
CA LYS A 191 -35.91 -31.04 -11.13
C LYS A 191 -35.18 -31.91 -12.15
N GLU A 192 -33.86 -32.01 -12.05
CA GLU A 192 -33.05 -32.84 -12.93
C GLU A 192 -33.35 -34.34 -12.75
N MET A 193 -33.48 -34.79 -11.51
CA MET A 193 -33.94 -36.18 -11.24
C MET A 193 -35.32 -36.47 -11.80
N ALA A 194 -36.26 -35.54 -11.65
CA ALA A 194 -37.62 -35.70 -12.19
C ALA A 194 -37.60 -35.73 -13.73
N PHE A 195 -36.78 -34.93 -14.36
CA PHE A 195 -36.61 -34.94 -15.82
C PHE A 195 -36.01 -36.25 -16.32
N LEU A 196 -34.93 -36.70 -15.70
CA LEU A 196 -34.29 -37.98 -16.05
C LEU A 196 -35.24 -39.18 -15.86
N GLN A 197 -36.04 -39.17 -14.79
CA GLN A 197 -37.05 -40.22 -14.55
C GLN A 197 -38.13 -40.22 -15.62
N TYR A 198 -38.53 -39.05 -16.10
CA TYR A 198 -39.49 -38.93 -17.20
C TYR A 198 -38.90 -39.50 -18.51
N GLU A 199 -37.65 -39.20 -18.86
CA GLU A 199 -36.98 -39.75 -20.04
C GLU A 199 -36.80 -41.26 -19.97
N ILE A 200 -36.48 -41.84 -18.81
CA ILE A 200 -36.37 -43.27 -18.59
C ILE A 200 -37.75 -43.93 -18.86
N ASN A 201 -38.82 -43.41 -18.28
CA ASN A 201 -40.15 -43.95 -18.48
C ASN A 201 -40.61 -43.89 -19.94
N GLU A 202 -40.23 -42.84 -20.68
CA GLU A 202 -40.55 -42.71 -22.12
C GLU A 202 -39.79 -43.77 -22.95
N LEU A 203 -38.53 -44.02 -22.63
CA LEU A 203 -37.71 -45.05 -23.28
C LEU A 203 -38.17 -46.48 -22.94
N GLU A 204 -38.66 -46.73 -21.72
CA GLU A 204 -39.18 -48.06 -21.32
C GLU A 204 -40.55 -48.35 -21.89
N SER A 205 -41.33 -47.32 -22.31
CA SER A 205 -42.66 -47.44 -22.87
C SER A 205 -42.70 -47.51 -24.41
N ALA A 206 -41.56 -47.34 -25.07
CA ALA A 206 -41.39 -47.40 -26.52
C ALA A 206 -41.02 -48.81 -26.97
#